data_897b52f49fa19de597943f8e596acb42
#
_entry.id   897b52f49fa19de597943f8e596acb42
#
_cell.length_a   1.000
_cell.length_b   1.000
_cell.length_c   1.000
_cell.angle_alpha   90.00
_cell.angle_beta   90.00
_cell.angle_gamma   90.00
#
_symmetry.space_group_name_H-M   'P 1'
#
loop_
_entity.id
_entity.type
_entity.pdbx_description
1 polymer ?
#
loop_
_entity_poly.entity_id
_entity_poly.type
_entity_poly.pdbx_seq_one_letter_code
_entity_poly.pdbx_strand_id
1 'polypeptide(L)'
;MTHTVLVVEDEEELREMMRDALELNGYLVVTAEDGQDALDKISGIEHLCLVILDLLMPVMNGWDFVERMRQRAELTSVPVVVHSSAPTAPPAGVTRVLQKPMNFDRLLSIVGEYCAR
;
A
#
# COMPACT_ATOMS: atom_id res chain seq x y z
N MET A 1 8.68 18.36 -3.56
CA MET A 1 7.29 17.90 -3.51
C MET A 1 7.18 16.74 -2.54
N THR A 2 6.20 16.77 -1.67
CA THR A 2 5.99 15.71 -0.68
C THR A 2 5.16 14.58 -1.29
N HIS A 3 5.62 13.35 -1.13
CA HIS A 3 4.94 12.18 -1.67
C HIS A 3 4.20 11.44 -0.58
N THR A 4 3.03 10.92 -0.92
CA THR A 4 2.17 10.20 -0.01
C THR A 4 2.13 8.72 -0.33
N VAL A 5 2.27 7.89 0.70
CA VAL A 5 2.16 6.44 0.62
C VAL A 5 0.84 6.03 1.27
N LEU A 6 0.07 5.20 0.60
CA LEU A 6 -1.13 4.59 1.18
C LEU A 6 -0.75 3.20 1.70
N VAL A 7 -0.97 2.98 3.00
CA VAL A 7 -0.74 1.69 3.64
C VAL A 7 -2.09 1.04 3.95
N VAL A 8 -2.36 -0.11 3.37
CA VAL A 8 -3.60 -0.86 3.56
C VAL A 8 -3.27 -2.15 4.28
N GLU A 9 -3.60 -2.20 5.56
CA GLU A 9 -3.24 -3.31 6.45
C GLU A 9 -4.29 -3.42 7.56
N ASP A 10 -4.86 -4.61 7.75
CA ASP A 10 -5.91 -4.81 8.75
C ASP A 10 -5.38 -4.97 10.17
N GLU A 11 -4.14 -5.40 10.34
CA GLU A 11 -3.51 -5.53 11.65
C GLU A 11 -3.07 -4.15 12.14
N GLU A 12 -3.73 -3.65 13.16
CA GLU A 12 -3.53 -2.28 13.65
C GLU A 12 -2.08 -2.01 14.06
N GLU A 13 -1.49 -2.92 14.83
CA GLU A 13 -0.12 -2.73 15.32
C GLU A 13 0.88 -2.64 14.16
N LEU A 14 0.79 -3.55 13.21
CA LEU A 14 1.67 -3.53 12.05
C LEU A 14 1.44 -2.29 11.19
N ARG A 15 0.18 -1.91 10.99
CA ARG A 15 -0.18 -0.71 10.23
C ARG A 15 0.47 0.55 10.83
N GLU A 16 0.41 0.69 12.15
CA GLU A 16 1.00 1.83 12.84
C GLU A 16 2.52 1.81 12.79
N MET A 17 3.13 0.63 12.93
CA MET A 17 4.59 0.50 12.80
C MET A 17 5.07 0.90 11.41
N MET A 18 4.35 0.51 10.37
CA MET A 18 4.68 0.89 9.00
C MET A 18 4.55 2.40 8.80
N ARG A 19 3.47 2.99 9.31
CA ARG A 19 3.28 4.44 9.24
C ARG A 19 4.43 5.17 9.92
N ASP A 20 4.77 4.78 11.15
CA ASP A 20 5.83 5.44 11.91
C ASP A 20 7.17 5.36 11.19
N ALA A 21 7.52 4.20 10.66
CA ALA A 21 8.78 4.03 9.93
C ALA A 21 8.85 4.92 8.68
N LEU A 22 7.75 5.03 7.95
CA LEU A 22 7.70 5.84 6.73
C LEU A 22 7.72 7.33 7.08
N GLU A 23 6.98 7.75 8.09
CA GLU A 23 6.96 9.16 8.50
C GLU A 23 8.33 9.62 9.00
N LEU A 24 9.05 8.76 9.72
CA LEU A 24 10.42 9.05 10.16
C LEU A 24 11.37 9.26 9.00
N ASN A 25 11.05 8.71 7.83
CA ASN A 25 11.86 8.85 6.63
C ASN A 25 11.34 9.92 5.67
N GLY A 26 10.44 10.77 6.14
CA GLY A 26 10.03 11.98 5.40
C GLY A 26 8.85 11.80 4.46
N TYR A 27 8.15 10.67 4.52
CA TYR A 27 6.96 10.45 3.69
C TYR A 27 5.69 10.87 4.43
N LEU A 28 4.69 11.35 3.69
CA LEU A 28 3.33 11.44 4.20
C LEU A 28 2.69 10.07 4.06
N VAL A 29 1.89 9.67 5.04
CA VAL A 29 1.26 8.36 5.05
C VAL A 29 -0.22 8.50 5.33
N VAL A 30 -1.02 7.84 4.50
CA VAL A 30 -2.44 7.62 4.76
C VAL A 30 -2.60 6.13 5.02
N THR A 31 -3.32 5.77 6.06
CA THR A 31 -3.55 4.38 6.42
C THR A 31 -5.00 3.99 6.19
N ALA A 32 -5.21 2.72 5.84
CA ALA A 32 -6.54 2.13 5.71
C ALA A 32 -6.54 0.75 6.35
N GLU A 33 -7.65 0.36 6.94
CA GLU A 33 -7.77 -0.90 7.66
C GLU A 33 -8.29 -2.05 6.81
N ASP A 34 -8.84 -1.76 5.65
CA ASP A 34 -9.30 -2.76 4.67
C ASP A 34 -9.40 -2.11 3.29
N GLY A 35 -9.80 -2.93 2.30
CA GLY A 35 -9.90 -2.45 0.93
C GLY A 35 -10.98 -1.39 0.71
N GLN A 36 -12.09 -1.50 1.42
CA GLN A 36 -13.17 -0.50 1.28
C GLN A 36 -12.75 0.86 1.85
N ASP A 37 -12.12 0.85 3.04
CA ASP A 37 -11.58 2.06 3.65
C ASP A 37 -10.54 2.71 2.73
N ALA A 38 -9.69 1.89 2.11
CA ALA A 38 -8.70 2.38 1.17
C ALA A 38 -9.35 3.05 -0.06
N LEU A 39 -10.37 2.43 -0.64
CA LEU A 39 -11.08 3.01 -1.78
C LEU A 39 -11.76 4.33 -1.42
N ASP A 40 -12.31 4.43 -0.22
CA ASP A 40 -12.96 5.64 0.25
C ASP A 40 -11.97 6.80 0.40
N LYS A 41 -10.73 6.50 0.77
CA LYS A 41 -9.69 7.50 1.02
C LYS A 41 -8.86 7.84 -0.22
N ILE A 42 -8.68 6.89 -1.13
CA ILE A 42 -7.64 6.98 -2.17
C ILE A 42 -7.84 8.17 -3.11
N SER A 43 -9.07 8.51 -3.45
CA SER A 43 -9.35 9.62 -4.38
C SER A 43 -9.01 10.99 -3.80
N GLY A 44 -8.93 11.09 -2.47
CA GLY A 44 -8.57 12.34 -1.80
C GLY A 44 -7.08 12.50 -1.55
N ILE A 45 -6.26 11.54 -1.94
CA ILE A 45 -4.83 11.58 -1.68
C ILE A 45 -4.12 12.31 -2.82
N GLU A 46 -3.47 13.43 -2.48
CA GLU A 46 -2.63 14.15 -3.43
C GLU A 46 -1.24 13.53 -3.46
N HIS A 47 -0.65 13.49 -4.66
CA HIS A 47 0.72 12.99 -4.86
C HIS A 47 0.93 11.56 -4.35
N LEU A 48 -0.05 10.71 -4.56
CA LEU A 48 0.06 9.30 -4.21
C LEU A 48 1.14 8.64 -5.07
N CYS A 49 2.20 8.15 -4.43
CA CYS A 49 3.33 7.55 -5.14
C CYS A 49 3.37 6.04 -5.05
N LEU A 50 2.70 5.45 -4.07
CA LEU A 50 2.78 4.02 -3.83
C LEU A 50 1.63 3.56 -2.94
N VAL A 51 1.11 2.38 -3.22
CA VAL A 51 0.18 1.67 -2.34
C VAL A 51 0.88 0.42 -1.82
N ILE A 52 0.90 0.23 -0.50
CA ILE A 52 1.37 -0.99 0.14
C ILE A 52 0.14 -1.72 0.64
N LEU A 53 -0.06 -2.95 0.19
CA LEU A 53 -1.34 -3.64 0.31
C LEU A 53 -1.18 -5.05 0.88
N ASP A 54 -1.90 -5.35 1.95
CA ASP A 54 -2.10 -6.72 2.41
C ASP A 54 -3.22 -7.36 1.58
N LEU A 55 -3.04 -8.61 1.20
CA LEU A 55 -4.04 -9.32 0.39
C LEU A 55 -5.18 -9.89 1.23
N LEU A 56 -4.88 -10.38 2.43
CA LEU A 56 -5.86 -11.07 3.27
C LEU A 56 -6.44 -10.11 4.30
N MET A 57 -7.54 -9.49 3.96
CA MET A 57 -8.22 -8.50 4.79
C MET A 57 -9.71 -8.79 4.85
N PRO A 58 -10.40 -8.39 5.95
CA PRO A 58 -11.86 -8.46 6.01
C PRO A 58 -12.50 -7.40 5.12
N VAL A 59 -13.80 -7.49 4.92
CA VAL A 59 -14.65 -6.56 4.17
C VAL A 59 -14.33 -6.58 2.68
N MET A 60 -13.12 -6.20 2.29
CA MET A 60 -12.67 -6.26 0.90
C MET A 60 -11.20 -6.68 0.88
N ASN A 61 -10.90 -7.81 0.26
CA ASN A 61 -9.54 -8.32 0.15
C ASN A 61 -8.70 -7.51 -0.86
N GLY A 62 -7.41 -7.82 -0.89
CA GLY A 62 -6.48 -7.08 -1.74
C GLY A 62 -6.71 -7.27 -3.24
N TRP A 63 -7.18 -8.46 -3.67
CA TRP A 63 -7.47 -8.69 -5.09
C TRP A 63 -8.62 -7.80 -5.58
N ASP A 64 -9.70 -7.72 -4.81
CA ASP A 64 -10.85 -6.88 -5.15
C ASP A 64 -10.47 -5.40 -5.12
N PHE A 65 -9.67 -5.01 -4.15
CA PHE A 65 -9.19 -3.63 -4.06
C PHE A 65 -8.41 -3.23 -5.32
N VAL A 66 -7.45 -4.04 -5.74
CA VAL A 66 -6.63 -3.73 -6.92
C VAL A 66 -7.51 -3.64 -8.17
N GLU A 67 -8.45 -4.56 -8.34
CA GLU A 67 -9.37 -4.54 -9.47
C GLU A 67 -10.15 -3.23 -9.52
N ARG A 68 -10.72 -2.82 -8.39
CA ARG A 68 -11.50 -1.58 -8.31
C ARG A 68 -10.64 -0.33 -8.49
N MET A 69 -9.44 -0.34 -7.91
CA MET A 69 -8.48 0.75 -8.07
C MET A 69 -8.12 0.96 -9.54
N ARG A 70 -7.88 -0.12 -10.28
CA ARG A 70 -7.50 -0.06 -11.69
C ARG A 70 -8.63 0.41 -12.61
N GLN A 71 -9.87 0.41 -12.14
CA GLN A 71 -11.01 0.96 -12.89
C GLN A 71 -11.03 2.49 -12.85
N ARG A 72 -10.28 3.11 -11.96
CA ARG A 72 -10.16 4.58 -11.87
C ARG A 72 -9.00 5.03 -12.75
N ALA A 73 -9.27 5.85 -13.75
CA ALA A 73 -8.28 6.25 -14.74
C ALA A 73 -7.05 6.91 -14.12
N GLU A 74 -7.24 7.76 -13.11
CA GLU A 74 -6.16 8.48 -12.43
C GLU A 74 -5.26 7.58 -11.59
N LEU A 75 -5.67 6.33 -11.35
CA LEU A 75 -4.92 5.40 -10.50
C LEU A 75 -4.26 4.26 -11.26
N THR A 76 -4.41 4.21 -12.58
CA THR A 76 -3.92 3.08 -13.38
C THR A 76 -2.40 2.94 -13.38
N SER A 77 -1.68 4.04 -13.16
CA SER A 77 -0.21 4.04 -13.17
C SER A 77 0.41 4.03 -11.76
N VAL A 78 -0.40 4.06 -10.71
CA VAL A 78 0.14 4.05 -9.34
C VAL A 78 0.67 2.65 -9.02
N PRO A 79 1.95 2.51 -8.63
CA PRO A 79 2.50 1.21 -8.29
C PRO A 79 1.88 0.65 -7.01
N VAL A 80 1.69 -0.66 -7.00
CA VAL A 80 1.17 -1.41 -5.84
C VAL A 80 2.20 -2.45 -5.42
N VAL A 81 2.60 -2.41 -4.17
CA VAL A 81 3.46 -3.42 -3.56
C VAL A 81 2.60 -4.23 -2.61
N VAL A 82 2.54 -5.53 -2.84
CA VAL A 82 1.78 -6.45 -2.00
C VAL A 82 2.66 -6.93 -0.85
N HIS A 83 2.10 -6.90 0.37
CA HIS A 83 2.75 -7.43 1.57
C HIS A 83 1.90 -8.58 2.10
N SER A 84 2.37 -9.82 1.95
CA SER A 84 1.54 -10.97 2.25
C SER A 84 2.36 -12.17 2.71
N SER A 85 1.77 -12.99 3.59
CA SER A 85 2.30 -14.29 3.97
C SER A 85 1.76 -15.41 3.09
N ALA A 86 0.73 -15.13 2.28
CA ALA A 86 0.07 -16.15 1.48
C ALA A 86 0.92 -16.54 0.26
N PRO A 87 1.06 -17.85 -0.04
CA PRO A 87 1.79 -18.30 -1.22
C PRO A 87 0.93 -18.29 -2.48
N THR A 88 -0.11 -17.46 -2.53
CA THR A 88 -1.01 -17.35 -3.67
C THR A 88 -0.52 -16.31 -4.66
N ALA A 89 -0.97 -16.45 -5.91
CA ALA A 89 -0.61 -15.50 -6.95
C ALA A 89 -1.12 -14.10 -6.61
N PRO A 90 -0.28 -13.06 -6.75
CA PRO A 90 -0.72 -11.69 -6.53
C PRO A 90 -1.72 -11.25 -7.61
N PRO A 91 -2.48 -10.18 -7.36
CA PRO A 91 -3.33 -9.59 -8.38
C PRO A 91 -2.54 -9.18 -9.62
N ALA A 92 -3.19 -9.22 -10.77
CA ALA A 92 -2.58 -8.71 -11.99
C ALA A 92 -2.24 -7.22 -11.83
N GLY A 93 -1.08 -6.83 -12.33
CA GLY A 93 -0.66 -5.44 -12.33
C GLY A 93 0.00 -4.96 -11.05
N VAL A 94 0.25 -5.84 -10.07
CA VAL A 94 1.07 -5.43 -8.91
C VAL A 94 2.54 -5.36 -9.32
N THR A 95 3.24 -4.40 -8.72
CA THR A 95 4.60 -4.10 -9.07
C THR A 95 5.60 -5.03 -8.38
N ARG A 96 5.38 -5.31 -7.11
CA ARG A 96 6.23 -6.19 -6.31
C ARG A 96 5.45 -6.88 -5.22
N VAL A 97 6.04 -7.96 -4.70
CA VAL A 97 5.52 -8.71 -3.55
C VAL A 97 6.59 -8.72 -2.47
N LEU A 98 6.21 -8.31 -1.25
CA LEU A 98 7.00 -8.45 -0.05
C LEU A 98 6.39 -9.56 0.79
N GLN A 99 7.22 -10.51 1.23
CA GLN A 99 6.76 -11.57 2.12
C GLN A 99 6.73 -11.10 3.58
N LYS A 100 5.71 -11.54 4.31
CA LYS A 100 5.69 -11.41 5.77
C LYS A 100 6.65 -12.44 6.37
N PRO A 101 7.29 -12.16 7.51
CA PRO A 101 7.13 -10.96 8.34
C PRO A 101 7.79 -9.73 7.71
N MET A 102 7.33 -8.56 8.13
CA MET A 102 7.82 -7.29 7.61
C MET A 102 9.31 -7.10 7.89
N ASN A 103 10.05 -6.75 6.86
CA ASN A 103 11.42 -6.27 6.97
C ASN A 103 11.38 -4.76 6.66
N PHE A 104 11.56 -3.93 7.68
CA PHE A 104 11.43 -2.48 7.52
C PHE A 104 12.51 -1.86 6.66
N ASP A 105 13.74 -2.39 6.70
CA ASP A 105 14.80 -1.89 5.82
C ASP A 105 14.45 -2.13 4.36
N ARG A 106 13.89 -3.30 4.06
CA ARG A 106 13.47 -3.63 2.71
C ARG A 106 12.27 -2.78 2.28
N LEU A 107 11.32 -2.56 3.18
CA LEU A 107 10.17 -1.69 2.92
C LEU A 107 10.64 -0.29 2.54
N LEU A 108 11.53 0.30 3.35
CA LEU A 108 12.04 1.65 3.10
C LEU A 108 12.82 1.73 1.80
N SER A 109 13.61 0.70 1.47
CA SER A 109 14.33 0.64 0.22
C SER A 109 13.38 0.64 -0.99
N ILE A 110 12.32 -0.16 -0.92
CA ILE A 110 11.33 -0.23 -2.00
C ILE A 110 10.57 1.08 -2.13
N VAL A 111 10.13 1.66 -1.02
CA VAL A 111 9.44 2.96 -1.06
C VAL A 111 10.34 4.01 -1.71
N GLY A 112 11.63 4.01 -1.39
CA GLY A 112 12.59 4.93 -1.99
C GLY A 112 12.73 4.77 -3.50
N GLU A 113 12.49 3.58 -4.05
CA GLU A 113 12.52 3.36 -5.50
C GLU A 113 11.36 4.03 -6.22
N TYR A 114 10.19 4.10 -5.59
CA TYR A 114 8.97 4.60 -6.23
C TYR A 114 8.59 6.01 -5.79
N CYS A 115 9.05 6.43 -4.64
CA CYS A 115 8.69 7.70 -4.03
C CYS A 115 9.95 8.54 -3.78
N ALA A 116 10.28 9.41 -4.69
CA ALA A 116 11.38 10.35 -4.48
C ALA A 116 11.01 11.33 -3.34
N ARG A 117 11.96 11.60 -2.46
CA ARG A 117 11.76 12.54 -1.35
C ARG A 117 12.25 13.92 -1.69
#